data_fa3a0772271809d38fddcc4a5533b52b
#
_entry.id   fa3a0772271809d38fddcc4a5533b52b
#
_cell.length_a   1.000
_cell.length_b   1.000
_cell.length_c   1.000
_cell.angle_alpha   90.00
_cell.angle_beta   90.00
_cell.angle_gamma   90.00
#
_symmetry.space_group_name_H-M   'P 1'
#
loop_
_entity.id
_entity.type
_entity.pdbx_description
1 polymer ?
#
loop_
_entity_poly.entity_id
_entity_poly.type
_entity_poly.pdbx_seq_one_letter_code
_entity_poly.pdbx_strand_id
1 'polypeptide(L)'
;MSETYTVKVEEARPAADGKPSGGPVYRCIYAKDGLLESPAGLESPWQFFCDSAKRIPNNQMLGGRKVSDGKVGPYVWLTYQEVYDAAIRFGSAMRSRGVNPGDRCGIYGSNCPEWIIAMEACNSQAITYVPLYDTLGANAVEFIINHAEVSIAFVQENKIPSSLTTTINSDFLSVSCRFYLAFQAIVSFANVSSSQKKEAEELGVSCFSWEEFLQLGTLDCELPLKKKTDISTIMYTSGTTGEPKGVVLTNQAVVAEVLSVDQMFVVTGKCSEEDTYFSFLPLAHIYDQIIETHCIHKGCSIGFWRGDVRYLMEDIQELKPTMFSGVPRVYDRIYTGISNKISSGGALSKKLFEFAYNYKLGNMKKGMPQNKAAPLLDSLVFSKIREAFGGRLQAMLSGAAPLPIHVEEFLRVTSGAPLTQGYGLTESCSGCFTSLADVFNMIGTVGVPMTTVEARLESVPEMGYDALSSVPRGEICLRGNTLFSGYYKRPDLTEEVIVDGWFHTGKNPWQYTFKKLM
;
A
#
# COMPACT_ATOMS: atom_id res chain seq x y z
N MET A 1 27.61 0.01 23.21
CA MET A 1 27.25 1.30 22.58
C MET A 1 25.85 1.11 22.06
N SER A 2 24.91 2.00 22.37
CA SER A 2 23.58 1.96 21.75
C SER A 2 23.75 2.22 20.26
N GLU A 3 23.30 1.29 19.42
CA GLU A 3 23.29 1.51 17.99
C GLU A 3 22.36 2.69 17.69
N THR A 4 22.85 3.68 16.96
CA THR A 4 22.07 4.86 16.57
C THR A 4 21.61 4.63 15.15
N TYR A 5 20.30 4.60 14.93
CA TYR A 5 19.68 4.32 13.62
C TYR A 5 19.25 5.59 12.88
N THR A 6 19.36 6.74 13.53
CA THR A 6 19.08 8.06 12.94
C THR A 6 20.26 9.00 13.08
N VAL A 7 20.36 9.98 12.18
CA VAL A 7 21.33 11.04 12.21
C VAL A 7 20.63 12.41 12.20
N LYS A 8 21.09 13.30 13.06
CA LYS A 8 20.66 14.70 13.05
C LYS A 8 21.37 15.44 11.92
N VAL A 9 20.61 16.07 11.03
CA VAL A 9 21.14 16.79 9.86
C VAL A 9 20.96 18.30 9.94
N GLU A 10 20.00 18.79 10.75
CA GLU A 10 19.81 20.22 11.05
C GLU A 10 19.55 20.41 12.54
N GLU A 11 19.98 21.53 13.08
CA GLU A 11 19.74 21.90 14.48
C GLU A 11 18.29 22.33 14.71
N ALA A 12 17.86 22.24 15.96
CA ALA A 12 16.57 22.79 16.38
C ALA A 12 16.51 24.31 16.17
N ARG A 13 15.32 24.83 15.86
CA ARG A 13 15.08 26.27 15.75
C ARG A 13 14.15 26.75 16.86
N PRO A 14 14.45 27.88 17.52
CA PRO A 14 13.50 28.49 18.44
C PRO A 14 12.29 29.09 17.69
N ALA A 15 11.23 29.41 18.43
CA ALA A 15 10.11 30.18 17.88
C ALA A 15 10.59 31.59 17.48
N ALA A 16 10.27 32.00 16.26
CA ALA A 16 10.62 33.31 15.73
C ALA A 16 9.65 33.72 14.61
N ASP A 17 9.44 35.01 14.41
CA ASP A 17 8.66 35.59 13.29
C ASP A 17 7.24 34.99 13.16
N GLY A 18 6.59 34.74 14.29
CA GLY A 18 5.25 34.15 14.34
C GLY A 18 5.20 32.64 14.04
N LYS A 19 6.35 32.02 13.78
CA LYS A 19 6.45 30.56 13.56
C LYS A 19 6.75 29.85 14.88
N PRO A 20 6.12 28.67 15.14
CA PRO A 20 6.41 27.88 16.32
C PRO A 20 7.85 27.31 16.28
N SER A 21 8.38 26.91 17.43
CA SER A 21 9.68 26.24 17.51
C SER A 21 9.65 24.89 16.81
N GLY A 22 10.78 24.53 16.19
CA GLY A 22 10.99 23.25 15.52
C GLY A 22 12.13 22.46 16.15
N GLY A 23 11.93 21.16 16.35
CA GLY A 23 12.97 20.25 16.78
C GLY A 23 14.05 20.05 15.70
N PRO A 24 15.12 19.33 16.03
CA PRO A 24 16.15 18.96 15.05
C PRO A 24 15.55 18.15 13.89
N VAL A 25 16.19 18.24 12.73
CA VAL A 25 15.84 17.40 11.57
C VAL A 25 16.64 16.10 11.62
N TYR A 26 15.95 15.01 11.40
CA TYR A 26 16.52 13.66 11.43
C TYR A 26 16.31 12.93 10.11
N ARG A 27 17.34 12.15 9.73
CA ARG A 27 17.30 11.14 8.66
C ARG A 27 17.59 9.76 9.22
N CYS A 28 17.22 8.74 8.48
CA CYS A 28 17.73 7.39 8.68
C CYS A 28 19.26 7.36 8.51
N ILE A 29 19.96 6.54 9.30
CA ILE A 29 21.42 6.38 9.19
C ILE A 29 21.85 5.93 7.77
N TYR A 30 20.99 5.20 7.06
CA TYR A 30 21.23 4.75 5.69
C TYR A 30 21.09 5.87 4.64
N ALA A 31 20.53 7.03 5.03
CA ALA A 31 20.42 8.25 4.22
C ALA A 31 21.22 9.42 4.81
N LYS A 32 22.24 9.15 5.65
CA LYS A 32 23.03 10.19 6.35
C LYS A 32 23.67 11.21 5.42
N ASP A 33 24.17 10.76 4.26
CA ASP A 33 24.87 11.58 3.28
C ASP A 33 23.96 12.24 2.24
N GLY A 34 22.69 11.89 2.20
CA GLY A 34 21.65 12.39 1.30
C GLY A 34 20.43 11.49 1.27
N LEU A 35 19.27 12.02 0.90
CA LEU A 35 18.07 11.21 0.68
C LEU A 35 18.29 10.32 -0.55
N LEU A 36 17.68 9.14 -0.52
CA LEU A 36 17.71 8.21 -1.64
C LEU A 36 17.05 8.85 -2.88
N GLU A 37 17.79 8.87 -3.97
CA GLU A 37 17.32 9.36 -5.26
C GLU A 37 17.10 8.21 -6.24
N SER A 38 16.12 8.39 -7.12
CA SER A 38 15.87 7.43 -8.20
C SER A 38 17.04 7.44 -9.19
N PRO A 39 17.59 6.27 -9.57
CA PRO A 39 18.63 6.17 -10.59
C PRO A 39 18.24 6.87 -11.90
N ALA A 40 19.25 7.33 -12.63
CA ALA A 40 19.04 7.86 -13.99
C ALA A 40 18.45 6.79 -14.91
N GLY A 41 17.45 7.16 -15.69
CA GLY A 41 16.75 6.24 -16.62
C GLY A 41 15.59 5.46 -15.97
N LEU A 42 15.39 5.57 -14.68
CA LEU A 42 14.22 5.02 -14.00
C LEU A 42 13.16 6.11 -13.84
N GLU A 43 12.29 6.23 -14.85
CA GLU A 43 11.36 7.35 -14.98
C GLU A 43 9.96 7.07 -14.44
N SER A 44 9.56 5.78 -14.32
CA SER A 44 8.20 5.41 -13.91
C SER A 44 8.13 4.01 -13.29
N PRO A 45 7.07 3.68 -12.53
CA PRO A 45 6.84 2.33 -12.00
C PRO A 45 6.76 1.25 -13.09
N TRP A 46 6.31 1.59 -14.30
CA TRP A 46 6.29 0.69 -15.44
C TRP A 46 7.65 0.03 -15.71
N GLN A 47 8.75 0.73 -15.46
CA GLN A 47 10.09 0.19 -15.67
C GLN A 47 10.38 -1.01 -14.76
N PHE A 48 9.94 -0.97 -13.50
CA PHE A 48 10.08 -2.09 -12.56
C PHE A 48 9.44 -3.36 -13.09
N PHE A 49 8.22 -3.23 -13.64
CA PHE A 49 7.51 -4.37 -14.22
C PHE A 49 8.18 -4.87 -15.49
N CYS A 50 8.57 -3.98 -16.41
CA CYS A 50 9.30 -4.34 -17.63
C CYS A 50 10.59 -5.12 -17.34
N ASP A 51 11.37 -4.65 -16.35
CA ASP A 51 12.63 -5.28 -15.98
C ASP A 51 12.41 -6.69 -15.40
N SER A 52 11.38 -6.86 -14.57
CA SER A 52 11.02 -8.16 -14.03
C SER A 52 10.47 -9.09 -15.11
N ALA A 53 9.56 -8.63 -15.98
CA ALA A 53 9.02 -9.43 -17.08
C ALA A 53 10.11 -9.90 -18.05
N LYS A 54 11.11 -9.06 -18.35
CA LYS A 54 12.27 -9.43 -19.17
C LYS A 54 13.19 -10.45 -18.47
N ARG A 55 13.40 -10.29 -17.16
CA ARG A 55 14.30 -11.13 -16.38
C ARG A 55 13.75 -12.52 -16.13
N ILE A 56 12.45 -12.61 -15.81
CA ILE A 56 11.78 -13.84 -15.36
C ILE A 56 10.41 -14.04 -16.02
N PRO A 57 10.32 -14.07 -17.37
CA PRO A 57 9.04 -14.07 -18.09
C PRO A 57 8.11 -15.22 -17.73
N ASN A 58 8.66 -16.37 -17.37
CA ASN A 58 7.91 -17.60 -17.10
C ASN A 58 7.59 -17.82 -15.61
N ASN A 59 8.07 -16.93 -14.71
CA ASN A 59 7.74 -17.06 -13.29
C ASN A 59 6.28 -16.68 -13.05
N GLN A 60 5.68 -17.29 -12.02
CA GLN A 60 4.35 -16.93 -11.53
C GLN A 60 4.33 -15.48 -11.05
N MET A 61 3.36 -14.69 -11.49
CA MET A 61 3.19 -13.31 -11.07
C MET A 61 1.90 -13.10 -10.29
N LEU A 62 0.72 -13.32 -10.91
CA LEU A 62 -0.58 -13.06 -10.31
C LEU A 62 -1.38 -14.34 -10.16
N GLY A 63 -1.81 -14.67 -8.94
CA GLY A 63 -2.53 -15.90 -8.64
C GLY A 63 -3.88 -15.65 -7.97
N GLY A 64 -4.94 -16.25 -8.52
CA GLY A 64 -6.28 -16.25 -7.95
C GLY A 64 -6.76 -17.67 -7.62
N ARG A 65 -7.61 -17.82 -6.58
CA ARG A 65 -8.28 -19.09 -6.28
C ARG A 65 -9.32 -19.40 -7.35
N LYS A 66 -9.22 -20.56 -7.98
CA LYS A 66 -10.22 -21.02 -8.94
C LYS A 66 -11.46 -21.51 -8.19
N VAL A 67 -12.63 -21.01 -8.57
CA VAL A 67 -13.92 -21.53 -8.07
C VAL A 67 -14.64 -22.24 -9.24
N SER A 68 -14.94 -23.53 -9.06
CA SER A 68 -15.67 -24.33 -10.04
C SER A 68 -16.76 -25.14 -9.32
N ASP A 69 -17.99 -25.03 -9.78
CA ASP A 69 -19.15 -25.73 -9.21
C ASP A 69 -19.32 -25.49 -7.69
N GLY A 70 -19.07 -24.27 -7.25
CA GLY A 70 -19.14 -23.87 -5.83
C GLY A 70 -18.01 -24.42 -4.95
N LYS A 71 -17.03 -25.12 -5.53
CA LYS A 71 -15.83 -25.60 -4.83
C LYS A 71 -14.65 -24.70 -5.12
N VAL A 72 -13.93 -24.37 -4.06
CA VAL A 72 -12.69 -23.57 -4.14
C VAL A 72 -11.51 -24.50 -4.40
N GLY A 73 -10.86 -24.30 -5.54
CA GLY A 73 -9.67 -25.03 -5.96
C GLY A 73 -8.36 -24.36 -5.53
N PRO A 74 -7.22 -24.84 -6.05
CA PRO A 74 -5.91 -24.22 -5.83
C PRO A 74 -5.79 -22.85 -6.51
N TYR A 75 -4.69 -22.15 -6.25
CA TYR A 75 -4.32 -20.97 -7.00
C TYR A 75 -4.01 -21.31 -8.46
N VAL A 76 -4.55 -20.51 -9.38
CA VAL A 76 -4.19 -20.50 -10.79
C VAL A 76 -3.40 -19.23 -11.06
N TRP A 77 -2.28 -19.37 -11.74
CA TRP A 77 -1.29 -18.32 -11.90
C TRP A 77 -1.19 -17.84 -13.34
N LEU A 78 -1.05 -16.54 -13.48
CA LEU A 78 -0.54 -15.89 -14.67
C LEU A 78 0.97 -15.65 -14.50
N THR A 79 1.73 -15.86 -15.56
CA THR A 79 3.16 -15.56 -15.60
C THR A 79 3.43 -14.07 -15.81
N TYR A 80 4.65 -13.64 -15.56
CA TYR A 80 5.08 -12.25 -15.83
C TYR A 80 4.87 -11.87 -17.30
N GLN A 81 5.14 -12.79 -18.25
CA GLN A 81 4.92 -12.56 -19.67
C GLN A 81 3.44 -12.43 -20.02
N GLU A 82 2.58 -13.29 -19.48
CA GLU A 82 1.14 -13.22 -19.74
C GLU A 82 0.53 -11.92 -19.21
N VAL A 83 0.95 -11.47 -18.01
CA VAL A 83 0.52 -10.20 -17.44
C VAL A 83 1.04 -9.02 -18.26
N TYR A 84 2.31 -9.07 -18.73
CA TYR A 84 2.89 -8.05 -19.58
C TYR A 84 2.12 -7.91 -20.89
N ASP A 85 1.85 -9.03 -21.58
CA ASP A 85 1.10 -9.04 -22.83
C ASP A 85 -0.32 -8.51 -22.63
N ALA A 86 -0.99 -8.90 -21.53
CA ALA A 86 -2.31 -8.38 -21.20
C ALA A 86 -2.26 -6.85 -20.94
N ALA A 87 -1.31 -6.36 -20.14
CA ALA A 87 -1.16 -4.93 -19.86
C ALA A 87 -0.93 -4.10 -21.13
N ILE A 88 -0.10 -4.59 -22.06
CA ILE A 88 0.12 -3.93 -23.36
C ILE A 88 -1.17 -3.91 -24.19
N ARG A 89 -1.89 -5.04 -24.30
CA ARG A 89 -3.15 -5.11 -25.04
C ARG A 89 -4.22 -4.19 -24.45
N PHE A 90 -4.43 -4.20 -23.14
CA PHE A 90 -5.38 -3.29 -22.49
C PHE A 90 -4.99 -1.83 -22.67
N GLY A 91 -3.69 -1.50 -22.54
CA GLY A 91 -3.17 -0.16 -22.81
C GLY A 91 -3.44 0.29 -24.25
N SER A 92 -3.14 -0.57 -25.22
CA SER A 92 -3.42 -0.33 -26.65
C SER A 92 -4.92 -0.17 -26.93
N ALA A 93 -5.78 -0.98 -26.28
CA ALA A 93 -7.22 -0.86 -26.39
C ALA A 93 -7.73 0.48 -25.85
N MET A 94 -7.23 0.94 -24.70
CA MET A 94 -7.56 2.28 -24.19
C MET A 94 -7.17 3.38 -25.18
N ARG A 95 -5.98 3.29 -25.78
CA ARG A 95 -5.52 4.24 -26.81
C ARG A 95 -6.44 4.25 -28.03
N SER A 96 -6.85 3.08 -28.52
CA SER A 96 -7.78 2.96 -29.66
C SER A 96 -9.15 3.57 -29.39
N ARG A 97 -9.53 3.67 -28.11
CA ARG A 97 -10.78 4.33 -27.65
C ARG A 97 -10.61 5.83 -27.35
N GLY A 98 -9.46 6.41 -27.69
CA GLY A 98 -9.21 7.84 -27.54
C GLY A 98 -8.71 8.27 -26.16
N VAL A 99 -8.40 7.33 -25.25
CA VAL A 99 -7.77 7.67 -23.95
C VAL A 99 -6.30 7.97 -24.18
N ASN A 100 -5.84 9.17 -23.85
CA ASN A 100 -4.50 9.67 -24.16
C ASN A 100 -3.58 9.68 -22.92
N PRO A 101 -2.25 9.76 -23.09
CA PRO A 101 -1.33 10.01 -21.98
C PRO A 101 -1.79 11.23 -21.15
N GLY A 102 -1.81 11.09 -19.85
CA GLY A 102 -2.30 12.10 -18.92
C GLY A 102 -3.82 12.09 -18.66
N ASP A 103 -4.61 11.34 -19.44
CA ASP A 103 -6.02 11.08 -19.12
C ASP A 103 -6.15 10.18 -17.88
N ARG A 104 -7.35 10.07 -17.32
CA ARG A 104 -7.60 9.34 -16.07
C ARG A 104 -8.45 8.11 -16.34
N CYS A 105 -8.00 7.00 -15.74
CA CYS A 105 -8.67 5.71 -15.79
C CYS A 105 -9.07 5.30 -14.36
N GLY A 106 -10.35 5.02 -14.14
CA GLY A 106 -10.84 4.50 -12.86
C GLY A 106 -10.56 3.01 -12.71
N ILE A 107 -10.24 2.55 -11.49
CA ILE A 107 -10.16 1.12 -11.17
C ILE A 107 -11.01 0.85 -9.94
N TYR A 108 -12.05 0.03 -10.09
CA TYR A 108 -13.08 -0.16 -9.07
C TYR A 108 -13.37 -1.63 -8.81
N GLY A 109 -12.84 -2.17 -7.74
CA GLY A 109 -13.05 -3.56 -7.37
C GLY A 109 -12.16 -4.02 -6.22
N SER A 110 -12.39 -5.25 -5.79
CA SER A 110 -11.53 -5.95 -4.84
C SER A 110 -10.21 -6.35 -5.51
N ASN A 111 -9.20 -6.65 -4.70
CA ASN A 111 -7.91 -7.14 -5.18
C ASN A 111 -8.09 -8.41 -6.02
N CYS A 112 -7.59 -8.39 -7.23
CA CYS A 112 -7.60 -9.49 -8.18
C CYS A 112 -6.54 -9.25 -9.27
N PRO A 113 -6.20 -10.27 -10.09
CA PRO A 113 -5.25 -10.11 -11.20
C PRO A 113 -5.64 -8.97 -12.15
N GLU A 114 -6.92 -8.84 -12.45
CA GLU A 114 -7.46 -7.83 -13.37
C GLU A 114 -7.18 -6.40 -12.88
N TRP A 115 -7.20 -6.18 -11.56
CA TRP A 115 -6.89 -4.88 -10.96
C TRP A 115 -5.45 -4.46 -11.27
N ILE A 116 -4.49 -5.37 -11.07
CA ILE A 116 -3.06 -5.12 -11.35
C ILE A 116 -2.82 -4.98 -12.85
N ILE A 117 -3.43 -5.81 -13.68
CA ILE A 117 -3.32 -5.68 -15.14
C ILE A 117 -3.84 -4.31 -15.60
N ALA A 118 -4.97 -3.83 -15.07
CA ALA A 118 -5.51 -2.51 -15.38
C ALA A 118 -4.57 -1.38 -14.94
N MET A 119 -3.98 -1.47 -13.76
CA MET A 119 -2.98 -0.53 -13.26
C MET A 119 -1.75 -0.49 -14.17
N GLU A 120 -1.21 -1.65 -14.52
CA GLU A 120 -0.03 -1.74 -15.38
C GLU A 120 -0.33 -1.35 -16.85
N ALA A 121 -1.58 -1.56 -17.32
CA ALA A 121 -2.02 -1.03 -18.58
C ALA A 121 -2.00 0.51 -18.61
N CYS A 122 -2.45 1.15 -17.52
CA CYS A 122 -2.35 2.60 -17.35
C CYS A 122 -0.89 3.05 -17.31
N ASN A 123 -0.05 2.40 -16.51
CA ASN A 123 1.39 2.67 -16.41
C ASN A 123 2.08 2.54 -17.78
N SER A 124 1.71 1.54 -18.58
CA SER A 124 2.27 1.32 -19.92
C SER A 124 2.03 2.50 -20.86
N GLN A 125 0.90 3.18 -20.73
CA GLN A 125 0.43 4.25 -21.60
C GLN A 125 0.55 5.66 -21.02
N ALA A 126 1.23 5.84 -19.90
CA ALA A 126 1.30 7.11 -19.16
C ALA A 126 -0.10 7.70 -18.88
N ILE A 127 -1.08 6.85 -18.57
CA ILE A 127 -2.43 7.20 -18.16
C ILE A 127 -2.46 7.20 -16.63
N THR A 128 -3.02 8.23 -16.04
CA THR A 128 -3.17 8.32 -14.58
C THR A 128 -4.28 7.39 -14.11
N TYR A 129 -3.99 6.40 -13.27
CA TYR A 129 -5.05 5.58 -12.68
C TYR A 129 -5.61 6.23 -11.40
N VAL A 130 -6.91 6.04 -11.20
CA VAL A 130 -7.69 6.60 -10.09
C VAL A 130 -8.42 5.45 -9.41
N PRO A 131 -7.93 4.95 -8.27
CA PRO A 131 -8.65 3.95 -7.52
C PRO A 131 -9.98 4.49 -7.00
N LEU A 132 -11.04 3.74 -7.23
CA LEU A 132 -12.40 4.05 -6.76
C LEU A 132 -12.71 3.20 -5.52
N TYR A 133 -13.24 3.83 -4.48
CA TYR A 133 -13.33 3.22 -3.17
C TYR A 133 -14.62 3.58 -2.44
N ASP A 134 -15.45 2.58 -2.14
CA ASP A 134 -16.78 2.76 -1.52
C ASP A 134 -16.72 3.36 -0.10
N THR A 135 -15.65 3.09 0.64
CA THR A 135 -15.60 3.40 2.08
C THR A 135 -15.33 4.87 2.39
N LEU A 136 -15.15 5.71 1.36
CA LEU A 136 -14.96 7.16 1.52
C LEU A 136 -16.28 7.92 1.80
N GLY A 137 -17.41 7.23 1.80
CA GLY A 137 -18.73 7.80 2.09
C GLY A 137 -19.75 7.61 0.97
N ALA A 138 -20.97 8.00 1.24
CA ALA A 138 -22.03 7.99 0.23
C ALA A 138 -21.64 8.94 -0.92
N ASN A 139 -21.90 8.51 -2.16
CA ASN A 139 -21.60 9.24 -3.39
C ASN A 139 -20.11 9.55 -3.64
N ALA A 140 -19.19 8.94 -2.86
CA ALA A 140 -17.76 9.19 -3.04
C ALA A 140 -17.27 8.77 -4.43
N VAL A 141 -17.74 7.63 -4.94
CA VAL A 141 -17.36 7.13 -6.27
C VAL A 141 -17.80 8.10 -7.37
N GLU A 142 -19.03 8.60 -7.29
CA GLU A 142 -19.56 9.62 -8.19
C GLU A 142 -18.72 10.90 -8.16
N PHE A 143 -18.46 11.42 -6.95
CA PHE A 143 -17.61 12.58 -6.78
C PHE A 143 -16.23 12.38 -7.41
N ILE A 144 -15.59 11.23 -7.16
CA ILE A 144 -14.25 10.93 -7.67
C ILE A 144 -14.23 10.86 -9.19
N ILE A 145 -15.18 10.15 -9.82
CA ILE A 145 -15.27 10.04 -11.28
C ILE A 145 -15.38 11.44 -11.91
N ASN A 146 -16.24 12.28 -11.38
CA ASN A 146 -16.47 13.64 -11.89
C ASN A 146 -15.30 14.57 -11.60
N HIS A 147 -14.80 14.60 -10.36
CA HIS A 147 -13.72 15.50 -9.95
C HIS A 147 -12.40 15.17 -10.66
N ALA A 148 -12.08 13.86 -10.77
CA ALA A 148 -10.89 13.42 -11.49
C ALA A 148 -11.07 13.41 -13.01
N GLU A 149 -12.27 13.62 -13.54
CA GLU A 149 -12.57 13.55 -15.00
C GLU A 149 -12.15 12.21 -15.58
N VAL A 150 -12.61 11.12 -14.96
CA VAL A 150 -12.31 9.75 -15.40
C VAL A 150 -12.92 9.49 -16.76
N SER A 151 -12.12 9.03 -17.74
CA SER A 151 -12.57 8.79 -19.11
C SER A 151 -13.06 7.36 -19.33
N ILE A 152 -12.44 6.40 -18.67
CA ILE A 152 -12.74 4.97 -18.74
C ILE A 152 -12.55 4.36 -17.36
N ALA A 153 -13.32 3.33 -17.01
CA ALA A 153 -13.15 2.61 -15.76
C ALA A 153 -13.12 1.09 -15.95
N PHE A 154 -12.17 0.43 -15.30
CA PHE A 154 -12.14 -1.01 -15.09
C PHE A 154 -12.88 -1.35 -13.80
N VAL A 155 -13.89 -2.23 -13.88
CA VAL A 155 -14.89 -2.35 -12.83
C VAL A 155 -15.20 -3.82 -12.53
N GLN A 156 -15.23 -4.19 -11.26
CA GLN A 156 -15.72 -5.49 -10.86
C GLN A 156 -17.22 -5.62 -11.19
N GLU A 157 -17.67 -6.78 -11.68
CA GLU A 157 -19.02 -7.00 -12.22
C GLU A 157 -20.14 -6.48 -11.30
N ASN A 158 -20.05 -6.75 -10.01
CA ASN A 158 -21.06 -6.32 -9.03
C ASN A 158 -21.06 -4.80 -8.74
N LYS A 159 -20.09 -4.07 -9.29
CA LYS A 159 -19.95 -2.60 -9.17
C LYS A 159 -20.45 -1.85 -10.41
N ILE A 160 -20.79 -2.56 -11.49
CA ILE A 160 -21.31 -1.95 -12.72
C ILE A 160 -22.56 -1.11 -12.47
N PRO A 161 -23.59 -1.59 -11.72
CA PRO A 161 -24.80 -0.79 -11.47
C PRO A 161 -24.52 0.54 -10.77
N SER A 162 -23.64 0.56 -9.77
CA SER A 162 -23.27 1.80 -9.09
C SER A 162 -22.48 2.77 -9.96
N SER A 163 -21.69 2.25 -10.90
CA SER A 163 -20.96 3.06 -11.89
C SER A 163 -21.89 3.69 -12.92
N LEU A 164 -22.99 2.99 -13.29
CA LEU A 164 -24.01 3.50 -14.21
C LEU A 164 -24.95 4.50 -13.52
N THR A 165 -25.37 4.25 -12.28
CA THR A 165 -26.24 5.19 -11.52
C THR A 165 -25.53 6.51 -11.24
N THR A 166 -24.22 6.51 -11.13
CA THR A 166 -23.39 7.72 -11.07
C THR A 166 -23.65 8.64 -12.28
N THR A 167 -24.01 8.05 -13.42
CA THR A 167 -24.32 8.78 -14.65
C THR A 167 -25.76 9.34 -14.69
N ILE A 168 -26.69 8.86 -13.82
CA ILE A 168 -28.14 9.08 -13.95
C ILE A 168 -28.73 10.09 -12.95
N ASN A 169 -28.06 10.44 -11.86
CA ASN A 169 -28.67 11.32 -10.85
C ASN A 169 -28.99 12.71 -11.42
N SER A 170 -30.24 12.85 -11.82
CA SER A 170 -30.82 13.87 -12.70
C SER A 170 -30.98 15.27 -12.11
N ASP A 171 -30.78 15.45 -10.81
CA ASP A 171 -30.84 16.78 -10.20
C ASP A 171 -29.62 17.67 -10.51
N PHE A 172 -28.56 17.06 -11.06
CA PHE A 172 -27.38 17.76 -11.56
C PHE A 172 -27.48 18.17 -13.04
N LEU A 173 -28.51 17.76 -13.74
CA LEU A 173 -28.71 18.08 -15.19
C LEU A 173 -28.85 19.58 -15.50
N SER A 174 -29.10 20.44 -14.52
CA SER A 174 -29.30 21.88 -14.76
C SER A 174 -27.99 22.70 -14.80
N VAL A 175 -26.86 22.19 -14.29
CA VAL A 175 -25.61 22.97 -14.20
C VAL A 175 -24.40 22.27 -14.86
N SER A 176 -24.44 20.99 -15.13
CA SER A 176 -23.25 20.20 -15.46
C SER A 176 -23.28 19.45 -16.79
N CYS A 177 -24.08 19.82 -17.76
CA CYS A 177 -24.10 19.20 -19.10
C CYS A 177 -22.75 19.09 -19.83
N ARG A 178 -21.68 19.71 -19.30
CA ARG A 178 -20.34 19.62 -19.89
C ARG A 178 -19.48 18.48 -19.32
N PHE A 179 -19.80 17.89 -18.16
CA PHE A 179 -18.95 16.88 -17.48
C PHE A 179 -19.31 15.45 -17.90
N TYR A 180 -20.51 15.18 -18.35
CA TYR A 180 -20.96 13.86 -18.85
C TYR A 180 -20.27 13.40 -20.14
N LEU A 181 -19.60 14.28 -20.85
CA LEU A 181 -18.89 13.97 -22.10
C LEU A 181 -17.53 13.27 -21.92
N ALA A 182 -16.99 13.20 -20.71
CA ALA A 182 -15.67 12.62 -20.46
C ALA A 182 -15.71 11.09 -20.23
N PHE A 183 -16.73 10.57 -19.52
CA PHE A 183 -16.81 9.15 -19.19
C PHE A 183 -17.38 8.34 -20.37
N GLN A 184 -16.53 7.56 -21.03
CA GLN A 184 -16.82 6.96 -22.33
C GLN A 184 -17.10 5.47 -22.25
N ALA A 185 -16.45 4.75 -21.31
CA ALA A 185 -16.53 3.31 -21.28
C ALA A 185 -16.33 2.69 -19.89
N ILE A 186 -16.97 1.55 -19.70
CA ILE A 186 -16.76 0.62 -18.60
C ILE A 186 -16.20 -0.69 -19.16
N VAL A 187 -15.15 -1.21 -18.52
CA VAL A 187 -14.59 -2.53 -18.79
C VAL A 187 -14.79 -3.39 -17.55
N SER A 188 -15.60 -4.43 -17.65
CA SER A 188 -15.82 -5.37 -16.55
C SER A 188 -14.61 -6.28 -16.36
N PHE A 189 -14.26 -6.61 -15.11
CA PHE A 189 -13.28 -7.66 -14.80
C PHE A 189 -13.74 -9.07 -15.19
N ALA A 190 -15.00 -9.21 -15.54
CA ALA A 190 -15.64 -10.46 -15.94
C ALA A 190 -16.55 -10.27 -17.17
N ASN A 191 -17.48 -11.19 -17.36
CA ASN A 191 -18.48 -11.10 -18.42
C ASN A 191 -19.50 -9.98 -18.11
N VAL A 192 -20.11 -9.45 -19.16
CA VAL A 192 -21.17 -8.44 -19.09
C VAL A 192 -22.44 -9.02 -19.72
N SER A 193 -23.55 -8.90 -19.03
CA SER A 193 -24.86 -9.31 -19.53
C SER A 193 -25.38 -8.38 -20.62
N SER A 194 -26.25 -8.89 -21.50
CA SER A 194 -26.89 -8.07 -22.54
C SER A 194 -27.74 -6.93 -21.96
N SER A 195 -28.31 -7.12 -20.75
CA SER A 195 -29.06 -6.07 -20.05
C SER A 195 -28.15 -4.94 -19.60
N GLN A 196 -26.97 -5.25 -19.01
CA GLN A 196 -25.99 -4.25 -18.58
C GLN A 196 -25.43 -3.45 -19.76
N LYS A 197 -25.17 -4.11 -20.90
CA LYS A 197 -24.75 -3.42 -22.14
C LYS A 197 -25.79 -2.43 -22.62
N LYS A 198 -27.06 -2.88 -22.70
CA LYS A 198 -28.16 -2.02 -23.12
C LYS A 198 -28.36 -0.83 -22.20
N GLU A 199 -28.31 -1.04 -20.89
CA GLU A 199 -28.41 0.00 -19.87
C GLU A 199 -27.28 1.05 -20.01
N ALA A 200 -26.06 0.61 -20.26
CA ALA A 200 -24.92 1.48 -20.52
C ALA A 200 -25.09 2.27 -21.83
N GLU A 201 -25.52 1.62 -22.91
CA GLU A 201 -25.78 2.26 -24.21
C GLU A 201 -26.86 3.35 -24.12
N GLU A 202 -27.94 3.12 -23.36
CA GLU A 202 -28.98 4.11 -23.11
C GLU A 202 -28.44 5.37 -22.43
N LEU A 203 -27.32 5.26 -21.72
CA LEU A 203 -26.60 6.36 -21.06
C LEU A 203 -25.45 6.94 -21.90
N GLY A 204 -25.25 6.44 -23.10
CA GLY A 204 -24.16 6.85 -23.99
C GLY A 204 -22.78 6.32 -23.57
N VAL A 205 -22.72 5.29 -22.72
CA VAL A 205 -21.51 4.66 -22.23
C VAL A 205 -21.31 3.30 -22.91
N SER A 206 -20.12 3.04 -23.43
CA SER A 206 -19.77 1.70 -23.95
C SER A 206 -19.47 0.75 -22.80
N CYS A 207 -19.97 -0.49 -22.84
CA CYS A 207 -19.72 -1.49 -21.79
C CYS A 207 -19.14 -2.76 -22.42
N PHE A 208 -17.93 -3.13 -21.96
CA PHE A 208 -17.18 -4.26 -22.47
C PHE A 208 -16.94 -5.30 -21.37
N SER A 209 -16.97 -6.59 -21.74
CA SER A 209 -16.34 -7.62 -20.92
C SER A 209 -14.82 -7.55 -21.00
N TRP A 210 -14.13 -8.23 -20.07
CA TRP A 210 -12.68 -8.33 -20.06
C TRP A 210 -12.11 -8.82 -21.38
N GLU A 211 -12.63 -9.93 -21.86
CA GLU A 211 -12.19 -10.55 -23.11
C GLU A 211 -12.47 -9.68 -24.34
N GLU A 212 -13.65 -9.06 -24.43
CA GLU A 212 -13.99 -8.17 -25.53
C GLU A 212 -13.01 -6.99 -25.61
N PHE A 213 -12.68 -6.39 -24.46
CA PHE A 213 -11.78 -5.24 -24.43
C PHE A 213 -10.33 -5.65 -24.74
N LEU A 214 -9.87 -6.81 -24.23
CA LEU A 214 -8.57 -7.38 -24.53
C LEU A 214 -8.38 -7.60 -26.05
N GLN A 215 -9.44 -8.05 -26.76
CA GLN A 215 -9.41 -8.28 -28.20
C GLN A 215 -9.31 -7.00 -29.05
N LEU A 216 -9.65 -5.84 -28.48
CA LEU A 216 -9.48 -4.55 -29.18
C LEU A 216 -8.02 -4.11 -29.23
N GLY A 217 -7.17 -4.65 -28.36
CA GLY A 217 -5.79 -4.25 -28.24
C GLY A 217 -4.82 -5.11 -29.05
N THR A 218 -3.66 -4.54 -29.31
CA THR A 218 -2.54 -5.21 -30.00
C THR A 218 -1.27 -5.15 -29.16
N LEU A 219 -0.37 -6.11 -29.37
CA LEU A 219 0.98 -6.08 -28.78
C LEU A 219 1.92 -5.13 -29.55
N ASP A 220 1.63 -4.89 -30.81
CA ASP A 220 2.38 -3.97 -31.65
C ASP A 220 1.83 -2.55 -31.48
N CYS A 221 2.24 -1.89 -30.40
CA CYS A 221 1.89 -0.50 -30.13
C CYS A 221 3.10 0.28 -29.61
N GLU A 222 3.22 1.53 -30.05
CA GLU A 222 4.24 2.43 -29.54
C GLU A 222 3.88 2.88 -28.10
N LEU A 223 4.84 2.73 -27.18
CA LEU A 223 4.66 3.16 -25.81
C LEU A 223 5.11 4.63 -25.66
N PRO A 224 4.29 5.48 -25.04
CA PRO A 224 4.66 6.87 -24.80
C PRO A 224 5.87 6.99 -23.88
N LEU A 225 6.66 8.03 -24.09
CA LEU A 225 7.72 8.41 -23.16
C LEU A 225 7.09 8.81 -21.82
N LYS A 226 7.68 8.32 -20.75
CA LYS A 226 7.26 8.59 -19.38
C LYS A 226 8.27 9.52 -18.72
N LYS A 227 7.79 10.41 -17.85
CA LYS A 227 8.62 11.36 -17.11
C LYS A 227 8.40 11.16 -15.61
N LYS A 228 9.41 11.45 -14.81
CA LYS A 228 9.32 11.45 -13.34
C LYS A 228 8.21 12.37 -12.83
N THR A 229 7.92 13.45 -13.56
CA THR A 229 6.90 14.45 -13.22
C THR A 229 5.49 14.07 -13.63
N ASP A 230 5.29 13.01 -14.46
CA ASP A 230 3.95 12.58 -14.83
C ASP A 230 3.20 12.05 -13.60
N ILE A 231 1.90 12.30 -13.56
CA ILE A 231 1.04 11.80 -12.48
C ILE A 231 0.83 10.30 -12.68
N SER A 232 1.32 9.51 -11.74
CA SER A 232 1.09 8.07 -11.71
C SER A 232 -0.34 7.76 -11.29
N THR A 233 -0.77 8.33 -10.15
CA THR A 233 -2.09 8.08 -9.59
C THR A 233 -2.63 9.29 -8.83
N ILE A 234 -3.96 9.39 -8.77
CA ILE A 234 -4.67 10.31 -7.86
C ILE A 234 -5.42 9.46 -6.84
N MET A 235 -4.94 9.47 -5.60
CA MET A 235 -5.49 8.67 -4.51
C MET A 235 -6.41 9.52 -3.65
N TYR A 236 -7.69 9.16 -3.56
CA TYR A 236 -8.63 9.91 -2.74
C TYR A 236 -8.62 9.46 -1.28
N THR A 237 -8.64 10.44 -0.39
CA THR A 237 -8.72 10.24 1.07
C THR A 237 -9.92 10.97 1.65
N SER A 238 -10.38 10.55 2.84
CA SER A 238 -11.45 11.27 3.55
C SER A 238 -10.98 12.67 3.93
N GLY A 239 -11.69 13.69 3.47
CA GLY A 239 -11.45 15.08 3.86
C GLY A 239 -12.06 15.41 5.23
N THR A 240 -11.42 16.30 5.99
CA THR A 240 -11.98 16.86 7.24
C THR A 240 -13.25 17.67 7.03
N THR A 241 -13.48 18.13 5.81
CA THR A 241 -14.65 18.91 5.37
C THR A 241 -15.79 18.05 4.82
N GLY A 242 -15.64 16.72 4.79
CA GLY A 242 -16.62 15.76 4.29
C GLY A 242 -16.44 15.34 2.83
N GLU A 243 -15.86 16.16 1.96
CA GLU A 243 -15.55 15.78 0.58
C GLU A 243 -14.17 15.08 0.49
N PRO A 244 -14.05 14.00 -0.34
CA PRO A 244 -12.76 13.35 -0.55
C PRO A 244 -11.73 14.29 -1.19
N LYS A 245 -10.47 14.20 -0.75
CA LYS A 245 -9.33 14.96 -1.32
C LYS A 245 -8.52 14.04 -2.21
N GLY A 246 -8.25 14.44 -3.45
CA GLY A 246 -7.42 13.69 -4.39
C GLY A 246 -5.93 14.02 -4.19
N VAL A 247 -5.18 13.10 -3.63
CA VAL A 247 -3.72 13.22 -3.42
C VAL A 247 -3.01 12.88 -4.72
N VAL A 248 -2.23 13.81 -5.26
CA VAL A 248 -1.50 13.63 -6.52
C VAL A 248 -0.13 13.01 -6.26
N LEU A 249 0.08 11.80 -6.75
CA LEU A 249 1.36 11.09 -6.67
C LEU A 249 1.99 10.97 -8.06
N THR A 250 3.22 11.47 -8.19
CA THR A 250 3.99 11.39 -9.43
C THR A 250 4.73 10.07 -9.55
N ASN A 251 5.18 9.75 -10.75
CA ASN A 251 6.10 8.63 -11.00
C ASN A 251 7.32 8.69 -10.08
N GLN A 252 7.90 9.89 -9.88
CA GLN A 252 9.04 10.07 -8.97
C GLN A 252 8.72 9.62 -7.54
N ALA A 253 7.56 10.03 -7.01
CA ALA A 253 7.17 9.69 -5.64
C ALA A 253 7.01 8.17 -5.47
N VAL A 254 6.32 7.51 -6.41
CA VAL A 254 6.09 6.06 -6.38
C VAL A 254 7.40 5.29 -6.53
N VAL A 255 8.25 5.67 -7.50
CA VAL A 255 9.56 5.03 -7.71
C VAL A 255 10.46 5.20 -6.49
N ALA A 256 10.53 6.41 -5.93
CA ALA A 256 11.34 6.68 -4.75
C ALA A 256 10.89 5.85 -3.55
N GLU A 257 9.57 5.73 -3.33
CA GLU A 257 9.05 4.94 -2.22
C GLU A 257 9.31 3.44 -2.39
N VAL A 258 9.12 2.89 -3.59
CA VAL A 258 9.44 1.48 -3.87
C VAL A 258 10.91 1.18 -3.61
N LEU A 259 11.83 2.05 -4.04
CA LEU A 259 13.26 1.91 -3.77
C LEU A 259 13.61 2.04 -2.29
N SER A 260 12.91 2.93 -1.58
CA SER A 260 13.07 3.08 -0.12
C SER A 260 12.62 1.82 0.62
N VAL A 261 11.48 1.27 0.24
CA VAL A 261 10.98 -0.02 0.76
C VAL A 261 12.00 -1.13 0.48
N ASP A 262 12.52 -1.22 -0.74
CA ASP A 262 13.56 -2.21 -1.09
C ASP A 262 14.80 -2.07 -0.22
N GLN A 263 15.30 -0.86 -0.03
CA GLN A 263 16.45 -0.61 0.84
C GLN A 263 16.20 -1.02 2.30
N MET A 264 15.01 -0.75 2.82
CA MET A 264 14.65 -1.16 4.18
C MET A 264 14.46 -2.69 4.29
N PHE A 265 13.97 -3.35 3.25
CA PHE A 265 13.91 -4.82 3.20
C PHE A 265 15.31 -5.45 3.11
N VAL A 266 16.27 -4.86 2.40
CA VAL A 266 17.67 -5.34 2.37
C VAL A 266 18.29 -5.36 3.76
N VAL A 267 17.94 -4.39 4.62
CA VAL A 267 18.39 -4.33 6.02
C VAL A 267 17.71 -5.39 6.90
N THR A 268 16.48 -5.79 6.56
CA THR A 268 15.63 -6.60 7.44
C THR A 268 15.44 -8.05 6.96
N GLY A 269 15.76 -8.35 5.74
CA GLY A 269 15.58 -9.66 5.13
C GLY A 269 15.52 -9.52 3.60
N LYS A 270 15.89 -10.53 2.87
CA LYS A 270 15.93 -10.47 1.40
C LYS A 270 14.53 -10.70 0.84
N CYS A 271 14.01 -9.77 0.07
CA CYS A 271 12.90 -10.02 -0.85
C CYS A 271 13.47 -10.43 -2.21
N SER A 272 12.98 -11.52 -2.78
CA SER A 272 13.48 -12.13 -4.00
C SER A 272 12.35 -12.68 -4.88
N GLU A 273 12.67 -13.14 -6.06
CA GLU A 273 11.75 -13.79 -7.00
C GLU A 273 11.17 -15.14 -6.52
N GLU A 274 11.70 -15.69 -5.40
CA GLU A 274 11.18 -16.90 -4.75
C GLU A 274 10.07 -16.59 -3.72
N ASP A 275 9.84 -15.30 -3.45
CA ASP A 275 8.90 -14.85 -2.44
C ASP A 275 7.47 -14.78 -2.97
N THR A 276 6.54 -14.99 -2.04
CA THR A 276 5.11 -14.96 -2.32
C THR A 276 4.43 -14.00 -1.36
N TYR A 277 3.76 -12.99 -1.92
CA TYR A 277 2.97 -12.00 -1.19
C TYR A 277 1.49 -12.39 -1.16
N PHE A 278 0.82 -12.15 -0.04
CA PHE A 278 -0.62 -12.35 0.09
C PHE A 278 -1.37 -11.02 0.00
N SER A 279 -2.03 -10.79 -1.12
CA SER A 279 -2.80 -9.59 -1.43
C SER A 279 -4.22 -9.68 -0.87
N PHE A 280 -4.53 -8.87 0.17
CA PHE A 280 -5.88 -8.77 0.75
C PHE A 280 -6.21 -7.37 1.30
N LEU A 281 -5.21 -6.55 1.56
CA LEU A 281 -5.44 -5.14 1.89
C LEU A 281 -5.92 -4.40 0.63
N PRO A 282 -6.83 -3.42 0.75
CA PRO A 282 -7.40 -2.79 -0.44
C PRO A 282 -6.33 -2.11 -1.32
N LEU A 283 -6.25 -2.49 -2.60
CA LEU A 283 -5.41 -1.82 -3.60
C LEU A 283 -5.86 -0.37 -3.90
N ALA A 284 -7.08 -0.01 -3.50
CA ALA A 284 -7.51 1.38 -3.49
C ALA A 284 -6.80 2.23 -2.41
N HIS A 285 -5.94 1.63 -1.58
CA HIS A 285 -5.12 2.30 -0.57
C HIS A 285 -3.63 2.22 -0.94
N ILE A 286 -2.92 3.34 -0.87
CA ILE A 286 -1.51 3.43 -1.30
C ILE A 286 -0.59 2.44 -0.58
N TYR A 287 -0.91 2.05 0.66
CA TYR A 287 -0.10 1.11 1.44
C TYR A 287 0.13 -0.21 0.70
N ASP A 288 -0.94 -0.87 0.25
CA ASP A 288 -0.81 -2.16 -0.42
C ASP A 288 -0.25 -2.01 -1.84
N GLN A 289 -0.61 -0.94 -2.55
CA GLN A 289 -0.07 -0.66 -3.89
C GLN A 289 1.46 -0.58 -3.89
N ILE A 290 2.05 0.13 -2.94
CA ILE A 290 3.51 0.26 -2.85
C ILE A 290 4.16 -1.09 -2.55
N ILE A 291 3.59 -1.88 -1.64
CA ILE A 291 4.12 -3.21 -1.32
C ILE A 291 3.99 -4.15 -2.53
N GLU A 292 2.87 -4.13 -3.24
CA GLU A 292 2.71 -4.96 -4.45
C GLU A 292 3.61 -4.49 -5.59
N THR A 293 3.78 -3.18 -5.79
CA THR A 293 4.73 -2.65 -6.77
C THR A 293 6.18 -3.03 -6.43
N HIS A 294 6.53 -3.04 -5.13
CA HIS A 294 7.82 -3.56 -4.67
C HIS A 294 7.95 -5.07 -4.96
N CYS A 295 6.90 -5.87 -4.71
CA CYS A 295 6.89 -7.29 -5.07
C CYS A 295 7.09 -7.50 -6.58
N ILE A 296 6.43 -6.71 -7.42
CA ILE A 296 6.61 -6.74 -8.88
C ILE A 296 8.06 -6.39 -9.26
N HIS A 297 8.64 -5.36 -8.64
CA HIS A 297 10.05 -4.98 -8.84
C HIS A 297 11.02 -6.13 -8.51
N LYS A 298 10.77 -6.87 -7.45
CA LYS A 298 11.60 -8.01 -7.02
C LYS A 298 11.32 -9.29 -7.82
N GLY A 299 10.22 -9.37 -8.53
CA GLY A 299 9.81 -10.56 -9.28
C GLY A 299 9.04 -11.58 -8.43
N CYS A 300 8.45 -11.15 -7.30
CA CYS A 300 7.67 -12.03 -6.42
C CYS A 300 6.37 -12.48 -7.08
N SER A 301 5.82 -13.57 -6.55
CA SER A 301 4.45 -14.00 -6.85
C SER A 301 3.46 -13.29 -5.92
N ILE A 302 2.32 -12.85 -6.44
CA ILE A 302 1.25 -12.18 -5.67
C ILE A 302 0.00 -13.05 -5.75
N GLY A 303 -0.44 -13.59 -4.60
CA GLY A 303 -1.65 -14.41 -4.50
C GLY A 303 -2.80 -13.63 -3.85
N PHE A 304 -3.94 -13.58 -4.53
CA PHE A 304 -5.10 -12.82 -4.09
C PHE A 304 -6.03 -13.66 -3.22
N TRP A 305 -6.59 -13.02 -2.20
CA TRP A 305 -7.63 -13.60 -1.37
C TRP A 305 -8.98 -13.69 -2.11
N ARG A 306 -9.92 -14.47 -1.56
CA ARG A 306 -11.28 -14.62 -2.15
C ARG A 306 -12.23 -13.44 -1.88
N GLY A 307 -11.78 -12.37 -1.22
CA GLY A 307 -12.62 -11.22 -0.90
C GLY A 307 -13.49 -11.38 0.36
N ASP A 308 -13.35 -12.46 1.13
CA ASP A 308 -14.14 -12.73 2.34
C ASP A 308 -13.23 -13.06 3.53
N VAL A 309 -13.28 -12.23 4.55
CA VAL A 309 -12.45 -12.36 5.77
C VAL A 309 -12.68 -13.67 6.54
N ARG A 310 -13.82 -14.32 6.34
CA ARG A 310 -14.11 -15.63 6.96
C ARG A 310 -13.16 -16.72 6.47
N TYR A 311 -12.68 -16.60 5.25
CA TYR A 311 -11.80 -17.59 4.59
C TYR A 311 -10.34 -17.15 4.53
N LEU A 312 -10.00 -16.01 5.14
CA LEU A 312 -8.66 -15.43 5.10
C LEU A 312 -7.57 -16.44 5.49
N MET A 313 -7.77 -17.16 6.59
CA MET A 313 -6.79 -18.14 7.08
C MET A 313 -6.69 -19.38 6.18
N GLU A 314 -7.77 -19.77 5.52
CA GLU A 314 -7.75 -20.86 4.54
C GLU A 314 -6.95 -20.47 3.30
N ASP A 315 -7.13 -19.25 2.81
CA ASP A 315 -6.37 -18.74 1.66
C ASP A 315 -4.87 -18.60 2.00
N ILE A 316 -4.53 -18.13 3.21
CA ILE A 316 -3.14 -18.08 3.69
C ILE A 316 -2.51 -19.46 3.74
N GLN A 317 -3.24 -20.46 4.24
CA GLN A 317 -2.73 -21.84 4.33
C GLN A 317 -2.53 -22.50 2.98
N GLU A 318 -3.37 -22.17 2.00
CA GLU A 318 -3.23 -22.66 0.63
C GLU A 318 -2.08 -21.99 -0.11
N LEU A 319 -1.98 -20.64 0.00
CA LEU A 319 -0.94 -19.86 -0.66
C LEU A 319 0.44 -20.09 -0.05
N LYS A 320 0.50 -20.24 1.27
CA LYS A 320 1.74 -20.32 2.05
C LYS A 320 2.68 -19.15 1.76
N PRO A 321 2.24 -17.90 2.03
CA PRO A 321 3.02 -16.71 1.70
C PRO A 321 4.32 -16.66 2.51
N THR A 322 5.33 -15.98 1.93
CA THR A 322 6.58 -15.63 2.63
C THR A 322 6.51 -14.22 3.22
N MET A 323 5.63 -13.37 2.66
CA MET A 323 5.42 -11.99 3.08
C MET A 323 3.94 -11.74 3.37
N PHE A 324 3.67 -11.07 4.50
CA PHE A 324 2.31 -10.75 4.95
C PHE A 324 2.24 -9.34 5.49
N SER A 325 1.50 -8.47 4.82
CA SER A 325 1.18 -7.12 5.30
C SER A 325 -0.21 -7.11 5.91
N GLY A 326 -0.41 -6.37 6.99
CA GLY A 326 -1.69 -6.29 7.65
C GLY A 326 -1.90 -4.97 8.39
N VAL A 327 -3.11 -4.78 8.87
CA VAL A 327 -3.46 -3.70 9.79
C VAL A 327 -3.59 -4.25 11.21
N PRO A 328 -3.47 -3.43 12.27
CA PRO A 328 -3.50 -3.90 13.66
C PRO A 328 -4.69 -4.77 14.01
N ARG A 329 -5.87 -4.46 13.46
CA ARG A 329 -7.10 -5.24 13.69
C ARG A 329 -6.99 -6.69 13.21
N VAL A 330 -6.26 -6.93 12.12
CA VAL A 330 -6.03 -8.28 11.58
C VAL A 330 -5.07 -9.04 12.50
N TYR A 331 -3.98 -8.41 12.91
CA TYR A 331 -3.01 -9.00 13.84
C TYR A 331 -3.61 -9.29 15.22
N ASP A 332 -4.44 -8.40 15.74
CA ASP A 332 -5.15 -8.60 17.01
C ASP A 332 -6.12 -9.79 16.95
N ARG A 333 -6.85 -9.94 15.83
CA ARG A 333 -7.72 -11.10 15.60
C ARG A 333 -6.93 -12.42 15.52
N ILE A 334 -5.78 -12.41 14.86
CA ILE A 334 -4.87 -13.56 14.79
C ILE A 334 -4.33 -13.90 16.19
N TYR A 335 -3.84 -12.91 16.92
CA TYR A 335 -3.38 -13.04 18.29
C TYR A 335 -4.46 -13.66 19.19
N THR A 336 -5.66 -13.12 19.15
CA THR A 336 -6.80 -13.61 19.93
C THR A 336 -7.14 -15.05 19.59
N GLY A 337 -7.16 -15.41 18.31
CA GLY A 337 -7.42 -16.78 17.86
C GLY A 337 -6.38 -17.78 18.34
N ILE A 338 -5.10 -17.42 18.27
CA ILE A 338 -3.99 -18.25 18.76
C ILE A 338 -4.05 -18.37 20.30
N SER A 339 -4.24 -17.27 21.01
CA SER A 339 -4.31 -17.21 22.47
C SER A 339 -5.46 -18.06 23.03
N ASN A 340 -6.63 -18.06 22.36
CA ASN A 340 -7.75 -18.89 22.71
C ASN A 340 -7.45 -20.38 22.54
N LYS A 341 -6.76 -20.77 21.44
CA LYS A 341 -6.32 -22.15 21.23
C LYS A 341 -5.34 -22.61 22.30
N ILE A 342 -4.38 -21.77 22.70
CA ILE A 342 -3.44 -22.06 23.77
C ILE A 342 -4.22 -22.20 25.09
N SER A 343 -5.14 -21.29 25.37
CA SER A 343 -5.93 -21.28 26.61
C SER A 343 -6.89 -22.46 26.74
N SER A 344 -7.34 -23.05 25.65
CA SER A 344 -8.16 -24.27 25.64
C SER A 344 -7.33 -25.57 25.74
N GLY A 345 -6.02 -25.49 25.64
CA GLY A 345 -5.11 -26.62 25.76
C GLY A 345 -5.00 -27.16 27.20
N GLY A 346 -4.46 -28.38 27.35
CA GLY A 346 -4.21 -28.97 28.67
C GLY A 346 -3.18 -28.20 29.50
N ALA A 347 -3.23 -28.34 30.82
CA ALA A 347 -2.37 -27.59 31.76
C ALA A 347 -0.86 -27.74 31.46
N LEU A 348 -0.43 -28.94 31.04
CA LEU A 348 0.97 -29.20 30.68
C LEU A 348 1.38 -28.42 29.41
N SER A 349 0.52 -28.40 28.40
CA SER A 349 0.76 -27.66 27.14
C SER A 349 0.85 -26.15 27.40
N LYS A 350 0.00 -25.60 28.26
CA LYS A 350 0.06 -24.19 28.66
C LYS A 350 1.38 -23.84 29.34
N LYS A 351 1.79 -24.63 30.34
CA LYS A 351 3.06 -24.42 31.06
C LYS A 351 4.26 -24.52 30.12
N LEU A 352 4.24 -25.48 29.20
CA LEU A 352 5.31 -25.62 28.21
C LEU A 352 5.36 -24.39 27.28
N PHE A 353 4.20 -23.91 26.81
CA PHE A 353 4.13 -22.71 25.99
C PHE A 353 4.64 -21.46 26.74
N GLU A 354 4.19 -21.25 27.98
CA GLU A 354 4.64 -20.12 28.82
C GLU A 354 6.14 -20.16 29.07
N PHE A 355 6.69 -21.33 29.35
CA PHE A 355 8.14 -21.52 29.49
C PHE A 355 8.88 -21.17 28.21
N ALA A 356 8.45 -21.71 27.07
CA ALA A 356 9.08 -21.48 25.78
C ALA A 356 9.01 -19.99 25.37
N TYR A 357 7.85 -19.38 25.58
CA TYR A 357 7.62 -17.97 25.28
C TYR A 357 8.54 -17.07 26.11
N ASN A 358 8.55 -17.24 27.44
CA ASN A 358 9.36 -16.41 28.34
C ASN A 358 10.86 -16.62 28.11
N TYR A 359 11.29 -17.84 27.81
CA TYR A 359 12.69 -18.16 27.50
C TYR A 359 13.15 -17.42 26.24
N LYS A 360 12.37 -17.55 25.13
CA LYS A 360 12.70 -16.90 23.87
C LYS A 360 12.64 -15.38 23.97
N LEU A 361 11.59 -14.84 24.61
CA LEU A 361 11.45 -13.42 24.86
C LEU A 361 12.63 -12.84 25.66
N GLY A 362 13.05 -13.56 26.71
CA GLY A 362 14.21 -13.15 27.52
C GLY A 362 15.51 -13.07 26.72
N ASN A 363 15.71 -14.00 25.76
CA ASN A 363 16.88 -13.99 24.88
C ASN A 363 16.80 -12.86 23.83
N MET A 364 15.62 -12.61 23.25
CA MET A 364 15.42 -11.49 22.32
C MET A 364 15.60 -10.13 23.02
N LYS A 365 15.17 -9.97 24.25
CA LYS A 365 15.39 -8.77 25.08
C LYS A 365 16.89 -8.51 25.38
N LYS A 366 17.72 -9.56 25.35
CA LYS A 366 19.19 -9.47 25.46
C LYS A 366 19.88 -9.18 24.12
N GLY A 367 19.13 -8.95 23.05
CA GLY A 367 19.67 -8.65 21.71
C GLY A 367 19.98 -9.88 20.85
N MET A 368 19.52 -11.08 21.22
CA MET A 368 19.65 -12.23 20.34
C MET A 368 18.71 -12.10 19.14
N PRO A 369 19.20 -12.35 17.91
CA PRO A 369 18.34 -12.43 16.72
C PRO A 369 17.21 -13.44 16.91
N GLN A 370 16.04 -13.13 16.40
CA GLN A 370 14.81 -13.91 16.59
C GLN A 370 14.97 -15.41 16.23
N ASN A 371 15.68 -15.72 15.14
CA ASN A 371 15.92 -17.09 14.66
C ASN A 371 16.96 -17.88 15.50
N LYS A 372 17.75 -17.19 16.34
CA LYS A 372 18.76 -17.77 17.22
C LYS A 372 18.33 -17.82 18.68
N ALA A 373 17.25 -17.11 19.04
CA ALA A 373 16.84 -16.93 20.43
C ALA A 373 16.35 -18.22 21.13
N ALA A 374 15.70 -19.15 20.39
CA ALA A 374 15.26 -20.44 20.91
C ALA A 374 14.95 -21.47 19.80
N PRO A 375 15.92 -21.93 18.97
CA PRO A 375 15.62 -22.75 17.78
C PRO A 375 14.89 -24.08 18.07
N LEU A 376 15.23 -24.76 19.17
CA LEU A 376 14.56 -26.00 19.56
C LEU A 376 13.10 -25.78 19.98
N LEU A 377 12.84 -24.71 20.73
CA LEU A 377 11.47 -24.37 21.14
C LEU A 377 10.64 -23.87 19.96
N ASP A 378 11.28 -23.21 19.00
CA ASP A 378 10.64 -22.79 17.75
C ASP A 378 10.07 -24.00 16.97
N SER A 379 10.81 -25.10 16.90
CA SER A 379 10.34 -26.29 16.22
C SER A 379 9.35 -27.14 17.05
N LEU A 380 9.53 -27.21 18.36
CA LEU A 380 8.72 -28.06 19.23
C LEU A 380 7.40 -27.41 19.68
N VAL A 381 7.42 -26.09 19.95
CA VAL A 381 6.29 -25.39 20.57
C VAL A 381 5.58 -24.44 19.58
N PHE A 382 6.33 -23.70 18.77
CA PHE A 382 5.76 -22.65 17.92
C PHE A 382 5.49 -23.11 16.47
N SER A 383 5.85 -24.34 16.09
CA SER A 383 5.61 -24.89 14.73
C SER A 383 4.16 -24.76 14.28
N LYS A 384 3.19 -25.10 15.15
CA LYS A 384 1.76 -25.02 14.84
C LYS A 384 1.28 -23.59 14.58
N ILE A 385 1.92 -22.58 15.22
CA ILE A 385 1.62 -21.17 14.97
C ILE A 385 2.18 -20.76 13.60
N ARG A 386 3.40 -21.20 13.27
CA ARG A 386 4.01 -20.98 11.97
C ARG A 386 3.20 -21.62 10.84
N GLU A 387 2.74 -22.84 11.05
CA GLU A 387 1.88 -23.58 10.10
C GLU A 387 0.56 -22.85 9.85
N ALA A 388 0.01 -22.14 10.85
CA ALA A 388 -1.20 -21.34 10.66
C ALA A 388 -1.02 -20.21 9.63
N PHE A 389 0.21 -19.71 9.46
CA PHE A 389 0.59 -18.77 8.42
C PHE A 389 1.14 -19.45 7.15
N GLY A 390 0.94 -20.75 6.99
CA GLY A 390 1.43 -21.51 5.83
C GLY A 390 2.85 -22.07 5.97
N GLY A 391 3.54 -21.82 7.08
CA GLY A 391 4.85 -22.42 7.42
C GLY A 391 6.06 -21.76 6.75
N ARG A 392 5.87 -20.85 5.80
CA ARG A 392 6.95 -20.23 4.99
C ARG A 392 7.20 -18.76 5.30
N LEU A 393 6.47 -18.18 6.25
CA LEU A 393 6.49 -16.73 6.52
C LEU A 393 7.89 -16.26 6.91
N GLN A 394 8.39 -15.22 6.25
CA GLN A 394 9.72 -14.62 6.44
C GLN A 394 9.64 -13.18 6.91
N ALA A 395 8.57 -12.43 6.55
CA ALA A 395 8.39 -11.05 6.94
C ALA A 395 6.92 -10.70 7.17
N MET A 396 6.67 -9.88 8.18
CA MET A 396 5.37 -9.26 8.44
C MET A 396 5.52 -7.74 8.53
N LEU A 397 4.52 -7.01 8.01
CA LEU A 397 4.46 -5.56 8.08
C LEU A 397 3.09 -5.12 8.62
N SER A 398 3.08 -4.26 9.63
CA SER A 398 1.87 -3.62 10.16
C SER A 398 1.89 -2.13 9.86
N GLY A 399 0.79 -1.61 9.31
CA GLY A 399 0.66 -0.19 8.97
C GLY A 399 -0.74 0.35 9.22
N ALA A 400 -0.96 1.60 8.86
CA ALA A 400 -2.21 2.36 8.91
C ALA A 400 -2.75 2.70 10.33
N ALA A 401 -2.31 2.02 11.39
CA ALA A 401 -2.64 2.36 12.78
C ALA A 401 -1.61 1.72 13.74
N PRO A 402 -1.49 2.20 15.00
CA PRO A 402 -0.59 1.61 15.98
C PRO A 402 -0.95 0.18 16.34
N LEU A 403 0.02 -0.72 16.30
CA LEU A 403 -0.13 -2.09 16.78
C LEU A 403 0.07 -2.16 18.29
N PRO A 404 -0.82 -2.82 19.07
CA PRO A 404 -0.61 -3.01 20.50
C PRO A 404 0.71 -3.75 20.79
N ILE A 405 1.48 -3.23 21.75
CA ILE A 405 2.82 -3.76 22.09
C ILE A 405 2.78 -5.26 22.39
N HIS A 406 1.78 -5.73 23.13
CA HIS A 406 1.65 -7.14 23.51
C HIS A 406 1.37 -8.04 22.29
N VAL A 407 0.66 -7.53 21.28
CA VAL A 407 0.39 -8.27 20.03
C VAL A 407 1.67 -8.35 19.20
N GLU A 408 2.40 -7.24 19.05
CA GLU A 408 3.68 -7.22 18.33
C GLU A 408 4.70 -8.15 18.98
N GLU A 409 4.90 -8.04 20.32
CA GLU A 409 5.81 -8.89 21.07
C GLU A 409 5.44 -10.38 20.90
N PHE A 410 4.17 -10.71 21.04
CA PHE A 410 3.69 -12.08 20.90
C PHE A 410 3.98 -12.65 19.50
N LEU A 411 3.64 -11.92 18.46
CA LEU A 411 3.85 -12.38 17.08
C LEU A 411 5.33 -12.49 16.75
N ARG A 412 6.16 -11.53 17.16
CA ARG A 412 7.62 -11.60 16.97
C ARG A 412 8.23 -12.82 17.68
N VAL A 413 7.75 -13.19 18.86
CA VAL A 413 8.25 -14.38 19.57
C VAL A 413 7.79 -15.67 18.90
N THR A 414 6.53 -15.76 18.45
CA THR A 414 5.91 -17.06 18.11
C THR A 414 5.83 -17.37 16.62
N SER A 415 5.74 -16.36 15.74
CA SER A 415 5.56 -16.59 14.29
C SER A 415 6.81 -17.11 13.57
N GLY A 416 8.00 -16.82 14.10
CA GLY A 416 9.26 -17.12 13.44
C GLY A 416 9.66 -16.13 12.34
N ALA A 417 8.82 -15.14 12.06
CA ALA A 417 9.09 -14.06 11.13
C ALA A 417 9.18 -12.72 11.87
N PRO A 418 10.10 -11.81 11.49
CA PRO A 418 10.11 -10.45 12.02
C PRO A 418 8.83 -9.72 11.65
N LEU A 419 8.37 -8.87 12.56
CA LEU A 419 7.24 -7.97 12.35
C LEU A 419 7.73 -6.53 12.48
N THR A 420 7.55 -5.75 11.45
CA THR A 420 7.87 -4.31 11.43
C THR A 420 6.59 -3.49 11.50
N GLN A 421 6.66 -2.31 12.10
CA GLN A 421 5.60 -1.31 12.04
C GLN A 421 6.01 -0.17 11.13
N GLY A 422 5.13 0.24 10.22
CA GLY A 422 5.27 1.44 9.40
C GLY A 422 4.25 2.50 9.77
N TYR A 423 4.65 3.76 9.66
CA TYR A 423 3.76 4.92 9.70
C TYR A 423 3.88 5.68 8.39
N GLY A 424 2.74 6.08 7.85
CA GLY A 424 2.67 6.86 6.63
C GLY A 424 1.27 7.36 6.34
N LEU A 425 1.16 8.13 5.28
CA LEU A 425 -0.06 8.76 4.80
C LEU A 425 -0.11 8.61 3.28
N THR A 426 -1.25 8.91 2.69
CA THR A 426 -1.35 8.96 1.23
C THR A 426 -0.45 10.04 0.67
N GLU A 427 -0.35 11.17 1.36
CA GLU A 427 0.49 12.32 1.02
C GLU A 427 2.00 12.04 1.11
N SER A 428 2.43 11.01 1.85
CA SER A 428 3.83 10.53 1.87
C SER A 428 4.09 9.35 0.93
N CYS A 429 3.15 9.05 0.04
CA CYS A 429 3.21 7.91 -0.87
C CYS A 429 3.37 6.57 -0.14
N SER A 430 2.64 6.33 0.94
CA SER A 430 2.72 5.21 1.87
C SER A 430 3.62 5.49 3.07
N GLY A 431 4.78 4.84 3.19
CA GLY A 431 5.61 4.86 4.38
C GLY A 431 6.48 6.10 4.52
N CYS A 432 6.53 6.71 5.68
CA CYS A 432 7.53 7.72 6.00
C CYS A 432 8.41 7.34 7.20
N PHE A 433 7.98 6.34 7.99
CA PHE A 433 8.76 5.72 9.06
C PHE A 433 8.56 4.21 9.05
N THR A 434 9.59 3.47 9.44
CA THR A 434 9.50 2.02 9.66
C THR A 434 10.40 1.57 10.80
N SER A 435 9.91 0.61 11.60
CA SER A 435 10.75 -0.06 12.59
C SER A 435 11.65 -1.09 11.89
N LEU A 436 12.84 -1.33 12.44
CA LEU A 436 13.78 -2.30 11.90
C LEU A 436 13.47 -3.70 12.43
N ALA A 437 13.47 -4.69 11.55
CA ALA A 437 12.95 -6.03 11.81
C ALA A 437 13.64 -6.75 12.99
N ASP A 438 14.96 -6.74 13.03
CA ASP A 438 15.75 -7.44 14.06
C ASP A 438 16.05 -6.59 15.31
N VAL A 439 15.54 -5.37 15.38
CA VAL A 439 15.75 -4.47 16.52
C VAL A 439 14.59 -4.61 17.49
N PHE A 440 14.75 -5.48 18.47
CA PHE A 440 13.70 -5.78 19.45
C PHE A 440 13.26 -4.55 20.26
N ASN A 441 14.18 -3.64 20.56
CA ASN A 441 13.90 -2.41 21.30
C ASN A 441 12.99 -1.40 20.57
N MET A 442 12.72 -1.63 19.28
CA MET A 442 11.78 -0.82 18.50
C MET A 442 10.32 -1.29 18.61
N ILE A 443 10.03 -2.34 19.38
CA ILE A 443 8.64 -2.76 19.65
C ILE A 443 7.85 -1.60 20.26
N GLY A 444 6.66 -1.37 19.73
CA GLY A 444 5.77 -0.28 20.14
C GLY A 444 6.16 1.08 19.56
N THR A 445 7.07 1.12 18.58
CA THR A 445 7.46 2.32 17.85
C THR A 445 7.22 2.15 16.34
N VAL A 446 7.17 3.24 15.61
CA VAL A 446 7.19 3.21 14.14
C VAL A 446 8.60 3.34 13.56
N GLY A 447 9.62 3.37 14.41
CA GLY A 447 11.04 3.30 14.02
C GLY A 447 11.60 4.61 13.47
N VAL A 448 12.36 4.48 12.39
CA VAL A 448 13.19 5.56 11.80
C VAL A 448 12.54 6.12 10.53
N PRO A 449 12.86 7.36 10.11
CA PRO A 449 12.46 7.85 8.80
C PRO A 449 12.88 6.89 7.69
N MET A 450 12.06 6.78 6.66
CA MET A 450 12.44 6.09 5.43
C MET A 450 13.59 6.82 4.75
N THR A 451 14.32 6.14 3.88
CA THR A 451 15.53 6.71 3.27
C THR A 451 15.27 7.83 2.26
N THR A 452 14.04 8.05 1.91
CA THR A 452 13.57 9.08 0.97
C THR A 452 13.03 10.34 1.64
N VAL A 453 12.92 10.33 2.98
CA VAL A 453 12.37 11.45 3.75
C VAL A 453 13.24 11.82 4.94
N GLU A 454 13.15 13.08 5.32
CA GLU A 454 13.63 13.58 6.59
C GLU A 454 12.47 14.18 7.38
N ALA A 455 12.60 14.18 8.69
CA ALA A 455 11.52 14.53 9.58
C ALA A 455 11.98 15.42 10.74
N ARG A 456 11.09 16.32 11.17
CA ARG A 456 11.20 17.07 12.41
C ARG A 456 9.86 17.11 13.14
N LEU A 457 9.91 17.45 14.41
CA LEU A 457 8.70 17.89 15.14
C LEU A 457 8.61 19.41 15.08
N GLU A 458 7.38 19.91 14.96
CA GLU A 458 7.09 21.33 15.14
C GLU A 458 6.12 21.50 16.33
N SER A 459 6.38 22.49 17.19
CA SER A 459 5.57 22.74 18.37
C SER A 459 4.15 23.14 18.00
N VAL A 460 3.19 22.71 18.82
CA VAL A 460 1.77 23.05 18.68
C VAL A 460 1.30 23.64 20.02
N PRO A 461 1.52 24.95 20.24
CA PRO A 461 1.29 25.59 21.54
C PRO A 461 -0.14 25.47 22.05
N GLU A 462 -1.14 25.52 21.16
CA GLU A 462 -2.56 25.36 21.49
C GLU A 462 -2.91 23.97 22.05
N MET A 463 -2.06 22.96 21.78
CA MET A 463 -2.18 21.60 22.33
C MET A 463 -1.21 21.34 23.49
N GLY A 464 -0.41 22.33 23.88
CA GLY A 464 0.63 22.19 24.89
C GLY A 464 1.80 21.31 24.44
N TYR A 465 2.05 21.20 23.13
CA TYR A 465 3.14 20.41 22.57
C TYR A 465 4.36 21.29 22.30
N ASP A 466 5.48 20.91 22.87
CA ASP A 466 6.77 21.58 22.72
C ASP A 466 7.81 20.61 22.13
N ALA A 467 8.26 20.91 20.92
CA ALA A 467 9.26 20.14 20.19
C ALA A 467 10.66 20.25 20.80
N LEU A 468 10.91 21.24 21.68
CA LEU A 468 12.20 21.47 22.35
C LEU A 468 12.23 20.98 23.79
N SER A 469 11.14 20.43 24.31
CA SER A 469 11.08 19.91 25.68
C SER A 469 11.97 18.67 25.86
N SER A 470 12.25 18.30 27.11
CA SER A 470 13.01 17.10 27.46
C SER A 470 12.38 15.80 26.96
N VAL A 471 11.07 15.81 26.69
CA VAL A 471 10.30 14.76 26.00
C VAL A 471 9.60 15.44 24.83
N PRO A 472 10.27 15.59 23.68
CA PRO A 472 9.76 16.36 22.56
C PRO A 472 8.38 15.86 22.09
N ARG A 473 7.46 16.81 21.88
CA ARG A 473 6.13 16.57 21.32
C ARG A 473 5.82 17.64 20.30
N GLY A 474 5.15 17.27 19.23
CA GLY A 474 4.79 18.22 18.18
C GLY A 474 4.10 17.55 17.02
N GLU A 475 3.76 18.34 16.04
CA GLU A 475 3.35 17.87 14.73
C GLU A 475 4.55 17.29 13.98
N ILE A 476 4.35 16.17 13.29
CA ILE A 476 5.37 15.61 12.41
C ILE A 476 5.37 16.40 11.11
N CYS A 477 6.52 16.99 10.78
CA CYS A 477 6.73 17.65 9.50
C CYS A 477 7.73 16.82 8.67
N LEU A 478 7.43 16.61 7.40
CA LEU A 478 8.18 15.78 6.48
C LEU A 478 8.71 16.60 5.31
N ARG A 479 9.89 16.25 4.82
CA ARG A 479 10.47 16.76 3.58
C ARG A 479 11.16 15.62 2.85
N GLY A 480 10.93 15.47 1.53
CA GLY A 480 11.59 14.40 0.77
C GLY A 480 10.93 14.07 -0.57
N ASN A 481 11.48 13.06 -1.23
CA ASN A 481 11.20 12.72 -2.62
C ASN A 481 9.90 11.91 -2.82
N THR A 482 9.31 11.39 -1.74
CA THR A 482 8.07 10.59 -1.78
C THR A 482 6.82 11.41 -1.49
N LEU A 483 6.99 12.70 -1.17
CA LEU A 483 5.85 13.54 -0.87
C LEU A 483 5.01 13.84 -2.12
N PHE A 484 3.71 13.96 -1.90
CA PHE A 484 2.75 14.30 -2.95
C PHE A 484 3.00 15.68 -3.56
N SER A 485 2.51 15.88 -4.79
CA SER A 485 2.64 17.18 -5.48
C SER A 485 1.58 18.20 -5.07
N GLY A 486 0.58 17.78 -4.29
CA GLY A 486 -0.52 18.59 -3.82
C GLY A 486 -1.86 17.88 -3.96
N TYR A 487 -2.93 18.55 -3.54
CA TYR A 487 -4.29 18.05 -3.70
C TYR A 487 -4.85 18.47 -5.07
N TYR A 488 -5.36 17.49 -5.80
CA TYR A 488 -5.88 17.67 -7.17
C TYR A 488 -6.98 18.74 -7.22
N LYS A 489 -6.78 19.77 -8.06
CA LYS A 489 -7.66 20.95 -8.20
C LYS A 489 -7.91 21.74 -6.89
N ARG A 490 -7.07 21.54 -5.86
CA ARG A 490 -7.21 22.21 -4.56
C ARG A 490 -5.89 22.84 -4.10
N PRO A 491 -5.40 23.87 -4.83
CA PRO A 491 -4.18 24.58 -4.43
C PRO A 491 -4.31 25.23 -3.04
N ASP A 492 -5.50 25.70 -2.66
CA ASP A 492 -5.84 26.23 -1.35
C ASP A 492 -5.46 25.25 -0.22
N LEU A 493 -5.92 24.02 -0.31
CA LEU A 493 -5.61 22.97 0.69
C LEU A 493 -4.14 22.53 0.64
N THR A 494 -3.51 22.64 -0.53
CA THR A 494 -2.09 22.31 -0.68
C THR A 494 -1.21 23.31 0.04
N GLU A 495 -1.49 24.61 -0.11
CA GLU A 495 -0.77 25.71 0.55
C GLU A 495 -0.94 25.68 2.08
N GLU A 496 -2.08 25.20 2.59
CA GLU A 496 -2.31 25.03 4.03
C GLU A 496 -1.37 24.00 4.67
N VAL A 497 -0.98 22.96 3.93
CA VAL A 497 -0.21 21.82 4.47
C VAL A 497 1.24 21.76 4.01
N ILE A 498 1.60 22.46 2.93
CA ILE A 498 3.00 22.56 2.47
C ILE A 498 3.49 23.97 2.78
N VAL A 499 4.23 24.13 3.87
CA VAL A 499 4.74 25.40 4.36
C VAL A 499 6.26 25.37 4.40
N ASP A 500 6.92 26.33 3.75
CA ASP A 500 8.40 26.44 3.69
C ASP A 500 9.09 25.14 3.20
N GLY A 501 8.48 24.41 2.28
CA GLY A 501 8.99 23.13 1.76
C GLY A 501 8.82 21.92 2.70
N TRP A 502 8.09 22.09 3.80
CA TRP A 502 7.72 21.03 4.72
C TRP A 502 6.24 20.67 4.59
N PHE A 503 5.96 19.38 4.48
CA PHE A 503 4.61 18.86 4.60
C PHE A 503 4.24 18.69 6.07
N HIS A 504 3.21 19.40 6.50
CA HIS A 504 2.59 19.32 7.81
C HIS A 504 1.53 18.22 7.81
N THR A 505 1.74 17.17 8.61
CA THR A 505 0.88 15.96 8.57
C THR A 505 -0.48 16.14 9.23
N GLY A 506 -0.75 17.30 9.80
CA GLY A 506 -1.95 17.65 10.53
C GLY A 506 -1.78 17.52 12.04
N LYS A 507 -2.52 18.34 12.76
CA LYS A 507 -2.52 18.40 14.24
C LYS A 507 -3.19 17.17 14.86
N ASN A 508 -2.86 15.98 14.37
CA ASN A 508 -3.49 14.76 14.86
C ASN A 508 -2.96 14.41 16.25
N PRO A 509 -3.84 14.18 17.26
CA PRO A 509 -3.46 13.97 18.66
C PRO A 509 -2.81 12.62 18.94
N TRP A 510 -2.39 11.88 17.95
CA TRP A 510 -1.64 10.65 18.15
C TRP A 510 -0.32 11.00 18.81
N GLN A 511 -0.24 10.75 20.11
CA GLN A 511 0.89 10.98 21.01
C GLN A 511 2.13 10.19 20.59
N TYR A 512 2.74 10.57 19.48
CA TYR A 512 4.10 10.14 19.20
C TYR A 512 5.05 11.06 19.96
N THR A 513 5.52 10.61 21.11
CA THR A 513 6.75 11.17 21.66
C THR A 513 7.87 10.73 20.74
N PHE A 514 8.79 11.61 20.38
CA PHE A 514 10.00 11.28 19.59
C PHE A 514 10.79 10.11 20.22
N LYS A 515 10.65 9.87 21.52
CA LYS A 515 11.17 8.68 22.22
C LYS A 515 10.52 7.36 21.77
N LYS A 516 9.37 7.41 21.07
CA LYS A 516 8.70 6.28 20.42
C LYS A 516 8.91 6.27 18.90
N LEU A 517 9.53 7.32 18.34
CA LEU A 517 9.88 7.42 16.92
C LEU A 517 11.36 7.05 16.67
N MET A 518 12.19 7.05 17.73
CA MET A 518 13.64 6.71 17.65
C MET A 518 14.02 5.56 18.55
#